data_25ea2cc0f9fd2b45baa680f20bea0ead
#
_entry.id   25ea2cc0f9fd2b45baa680f20bea0ead
#
_cell.length_a   1.000
_cell.length_b   1.000
_cell.length_c   1.000
_cell.angle_alpha   90.00
_cell.angle_beta   90.00
_cell.angle_gamma   90.00
#
_symmetry.space_group_name_H-M   'P 1'
#
loop_
_entity.id
_entity.type
_entity.pdbx_description
1 polymer ?
#
loop_
_entity_poly.entity_id
_entity_poly.type
_entity_poly.pdbx_seq_one_letter_code
_entity_poly.pdbx_strand_id
1 'polypeptide(L)'
;MTTLIPEVVSGIHFHYMGKTGTVGLWYKGLQVPRLSFVDGSRQFFRVGSYFIKAEYVFEGYSGQCANEIYIQNRIRPQDKKYFTKLLACSDIVSEGIQWTMFPWYNLRPTSCDSKIFAVCYKQVISLCERYQIYDVEYAFNTNWYIHNGRPLIVDCGIGGQSE
;
A
#
# COMPACT_ATOMS: atom_id res chain seq x y z
N MET A 1 -1.09 -20.42 9.58
CA MET A 1 -1.07 -19.58 9.43
C MET A 1 -0.16 -18.82 8.64
N THR A 2 0.81 -18.48 8.77
CA THR A 2 1.65 -17.53 8.08
C THR A 2 2.80 -18.18 7.34
N THR A 3 2.77 -19.49 7.15
CA THR A 3 3.90 -20.22 6.59
C THR A 3 4.18 -19.89 5.12
N LEU A 4 3.16 -19.49 4.36
CA LEU A 4 3.35 -19.19 2.94
C LEU A 4 4.04 -17.85 2.69
N ILE A 5 3.87 -16.90 3.61
CA ILE A 5 4.44 -15.56 3.44
C ILE A 5 5.97 -15.59 3.46
N PRO A 6 6.63 -16.26 4.40
CA PRO A 6 8.08 -16.36 4.38
C PRO A 6 8.63 -17.00 3.10
N GLU A 7 7.94 -17.98 2.51
CA GLU A 7 8.39 -18.60 1.27
C GLU A 7 8.36 -17.59 0.11
N VAL A 8 7.28 -16.82 0.00
CA VAL A 8 7.19 -15.79 -1.03
C VAL A 8 8.28 -14.75 -0.83
N VAL A 9 8.47 -14.28 0.39
CA VAL A 9 9.46 -13.25 0.70
C VAL A 9 10.86 -13.75 0.37
N SER A 10 11.19 -15.00 0.66
CA SER A 10 12.52 -15.53 0.38
C SER A 10 12.83 -15.63 -1.12
N GLY A 11 11.80 -15.69 -1.96
CA GLY A 11 11.97 -15.74 -3.41
C GLY A 11 12.04 -14.38 -4.09
N ILE A 12 11.87 -13.29 -3.33
CA ILE A 12 11.82 -11.94 -3.88
C ILE A 12 13.18 -11.29 -3.81
N HIS A 13 13.59 -10.65 -4.91
CA HIS A 13 14.80 -9.84 -4.95
C HIS A 13 14.49 -8.50 -5.60
N PHE A 14 14.93 -7.43 -4.96
CA PHE A 14 14.74 -6.08 -5.50
C PHE A 14 16.06 -5.51 -5.97
N HIS A 15 16.01 -4.72 -7.04
CA HIS A 15 17.16 -3.96 -7.51
C HIS A 15 16.75 -2.53 -7.80
N TYR A 16 17.61 -1.60 -7.41
CA TYR A 16 17.44 -0.21 -7.78
C TYR A 16 17.92 0.01 -9.20
N MET A 17 17.03 0.50 -10.04
CA MET A 17 17.31 0.78 -11.46
C MET A 17 17.77 2.22 -11.57
N GLY A 18 19.05 2.45 -11.40
CA GLY A 18 19.61 3.79 -11.29
C GLY A 18 19.30 4.73 -12.44
N LYS A 19 19.18 4.20 -13.67
CA LYS A 19 18.88 5.06 -14.84
C LYS A 19 17.49 5.63 -14.82
N THR A 20 16.52 4.90 -14.26
CA THR A 20 15.13 5.34 -14.22
C THR A 20 14.71 5.84 -12.85
N GLY A 21 15.53 5.62 -11.83
CA GLY A 21 15.19 5.96 -10.46
C GLY A 21 14.09 5.08 -9.85
N THR A 22 13.87 3.90 -10.41
CA THR A 22 12.80 3.00 -9.99
C THR A 22 13.37 1.71 -9.41
N VAL A 23 12.50 0.92 -8.79
CA VAL A 23 12.86 -0.38 -8.23
C VAL A 23 12.27 -1.47 -9.12
N GLY A 24 13.08 -2.45 -9.46
CA GLY A 24 12.62 -3.66 -10.14
C GLY A 24 12.52 -4.82 -9.16
N LEU A 25 11.64 -5.77 -9.45
CA LEU A 25 11.39 -6.95 -8.64
C LEU A 25 11.61 -8.21 -9.47
N TRP A 26 12.36 -9.15 -8.90
CA TRP A 26 12.53 -10.49 -9.46
C TRP A 26 11.99 -11.51 -8.46
N TYR A 27 11.23 -12.47 -8.95
CA TYR A 27 10.71 -13.56 -8.13
C TYR A 27 11.20 -14.88 -8.71
N LYS A 28 11.96 -15.62 -7.91
CA LYS A 28 12.58 -16.90 -8.34
C LYS A 28 13.33 -16.76 -9.65
N GLY A 29 14.08 -15.68 -9.79
CA GLY A 29 14.94 -15.44 -10.95
C GLY A 29 14.27 -14.83 -12.17
N LEU A 30 12.96 -14.63 -12.15
CA LEU A 30 12.23 -14.03 -13.25
C LEU A 30 11.75 -12.62 -12.87
N GLN A 31 11.94 -11.68 -13.80
CA GLN A 31 11.49 -10.32 -13.55
C GLN A 31 9.97 -10.25 -13.55
N VAL A 32 9.43 -9.61 -12.51
CA VAL A 32 8.00 -9.38 -12.36
C VAL A 32 7.65 -8.08 -13.07
N PRO A 33 6.66 -8.09 -13.98
CA PRO A 33 6.25 -6.83 -14.62
C PRO A 33 5.71 -5.84 -13.60
N ARG A 34 6.09 -4.58 -13.76
CA ARG A 34 5.54 -3.51 -12.96
C ARG A 34 4.10 -3.26 -13.37
N LEU A 35 3.21 -3.12 -12.40
CA LEU A 35 1.84 -2.77 -12.68
C LEU A 35 1.77 -1.30 -13.13
N SER A 36 0.95 -1.03 -14.14
CA SER A 36 0.82 0.31 -14.71
C SER A 36 -0.20 1.10 -13.90
N PHE A 37 0.23 1.55 -12.73
CA PHE A 37 -0.55 2.49 -11.98
C PHE A 37 0.01 3.88 -12.17
N VAL A 38 -0.64 4.78 -11.58
CA VAL A 38 -0.39 6.19 -11.67
C VAL A 38 1.01 6.56 -11.21
N ASP A 39 1.49 7.67 -11.68
CA ASP A 39 2.74 8.26 -11.29
C ASP A 39 2.88 8.36 -9.78
N GLY A 40 3.99 7.92 -9.28
CA GLY A 40 4.32 7.96 -7.88
C GLY A 40 5.73 7.50 -7.66
N SER A 41 6.23 7.71 -6.45
CA SER A 41 7.59 7.30 -6.10
C SER A 41 7.70 5.80 -5.88
N ARG A 42 6.57 5.10 -5.74
CA ARG A 42 6.57 3.67 -5.52
C ARG A 42 6.23 2.90 -6.77
N GLN A 43 6.79 1.72 -6.91
CA GLN A 43 6.47 0.77 -7.95
C GLN A 43 5.62 -0.35 -7.35
N PHE A 44 4.66 -0.85 -8.14
CA PHE A 44 3.69 -1.84 -7.69
C PHE A 44 3.85 -3.13 -8.48
N PHE A 45 3.73 -4.25 -7.77
CA PHE A 45 3.91 -5.57 -8.37
C PHE A 45 2.87 -6.52 -7.82
N ARG A 46 2.56 -7.54 -8.60
CA ARG A 46 1.77 -8.67 -8.13
C ARG A 46 2.61 -9.93 -8.23
N VAL A 47 2.71 -10.66 -7.12
CA VAL A 47 3.35 -11.98 -7.09
C VAL A 47 2.32 -12.95 -6.52
N GLY A 48 1.75 -13.80 -7.38
CA GLY A 48 0.71 -14.71 -6.97
C GLY A 48 -0.51 -13.97 -6.43
N SER A 49 -0.85 -14.24 -5.18
CA SER A 49 -1.97 -13.61 -4.49
C SER A 49 -1.53 -12.43 -3.60
N TYR A 50 -0.35 -11.89 -3.85
CA TYR A 50 0.20 -10.80 -3.05
C TYR A 50 0.42 -9.56 -3.90
N PHE A 51 0.20 -8.40 -3.27
CA PHE A 51 0.44 -7.09 -3.85
C PHE A 51 1.60 -6.44 -3.12
N ILE A 52 2.60 -5.99 -3.87
CA ILE A 52 3.84 -5.47 -3.31
C ILE A 52 4.03 -4.03 -3.78
N LYS A 53 4.35 -3.16 -2.85
CA LYS A 53 4.71 -1.77 -3.12
C LYS A 53 6.16 -1.59 -2.71
N ALA A 54 6.98 -1.04 -3.59
CA ALA A 54 8.41 -0.87 -3.34
C ALA A 54 8.88 0.51 -3.78
N GLU A 55 9.90 1.03 -3.13
CA GLU A 55 10.51 2.31 -3.46
C GLU A 55 11.97 2.32 -3.03
N TYR A 56 12.73 3.22 -3.63
CA TYR A 56 14.08 3.50 -3.18
C TYR A 56 14.06 4.77 -2.35
N VAL A 57 14.54 4.68 -1.11
CA VAL A 57 14.59 5.80 -0.18
C VAL A 57 16.03 6.29 -0.11
N PHE A 58 16.22 7.57 -0.32
CA PHE A 58 17.52 8.21 -0.26
C PHE A 58 17.50 9.35 0.76
N GLU A 59 18.67 9.87 1.09
CA GLU A 59 18.79 10.92 2.09
C GLU A 59 17.91 12.11 1.74
N GLY A 60 17.14 12.59 2.72
CA GLY A 60 16.25 13.71 2.55
C GLY A 60 14.88 13.37 1.98
N TYR A 61 14.62 12.09 1.68
CA TYR A 61 13.33 11.65 1.16
C TYR A 61 12.59 10.83 2.22
N SER A 62 11.36 11.24 2.52
CA SER A 62 10.49 10.51 3.44
C SER A 62 9.70 9.48 2.66
N GLY A 63 9.99 8.21 2.87
CA GLY A 63 9.38 7.12 2.12
C GLY A 63 7.92 6.88 2.46
N GLN A 64 7.14 6.54 1.46
CA GLN A 64 5.74 6.19 1.64
C GLN A 64 5.58 4.82 2.31
N CYS A 65 6.51 3.90 2.09
CA CYS A 65 6.46 2.60 2.77
C CYS A 65 6.59 2.77 4.28
N ALA A 66 7.50 3.63 4.73
CA ALA A 66 7.66 3.91 6.15
C ALA A 66 6.39 4.51 6.75
N ASN A 67 5.77 5.47 6.06
CA ASN A 67 4.49 6.05 6.48
C ASN A 67 3.41 5.00 6.60
N GLU A 68 3.31 4.15 5.61
CA GLU A 68 2.28 3.10 5.58
C GLU A 68 2.45 2.12 6.73
N ILE A 69 3.68 1.70 6.99
CA ILE A 69 3.98 0.82 8.12
C ILE A 69 3.64 1.49 9.44
N TYR A 70 4.01 2.76 9.58
CA TYR A 70 3.71 3.53 10.78
C TYR A 70 2.19 3.60 11.04
N ILE A 71 1.41 3.90 10.02
CA ILE A 71 -0.04 3.98 10.13
C ILE A 71 -0.63 2.60 10.45
N GLN A 72 -0.21 1.56 9.72
CA GLN A 72 -0.70 0.20 9.91
C GLN A 72 -0.48 -0.30 11.34
N ASN A 73 0.64 0.07 11.96
CA ASN A 73 0.94 -0.34 13.32
C ASN A 73 0.11 0.42 14.37
N ARG A 74 -0.56 1.49 13.99
CA ARG A 74 -1.39 2.29 14.89
C ARG A 74 -2.87 2.01 14.77
N ILE A 75 -3.29 1.31 13.72
CA ILE A 75 -4.71 1.03 13.50
C ILE A 75 -5.24 0.17 14.62
N ARG A 76 -6.33 0.64 15.24
CA ARG A 76 -6.98 -0.10 16.32
C ARG A 76 -7.64 -1.36 15.76
N PRO A 77 -7.75 -2.43 16.56
CA PRO A 77 -8.31 -3.68 16.08
C PRO A 77 -9.69 -3.53 15.42
N GLN A 78 -10.55 -2.67 15.95
CA GLN A 78 -11.90 -2.46 15.41
C GLN A 78 -11.90 -1.75 14.07
N ASP A 79 -10.81 -1.08 13.69
CA ASP A 79 -10.71 -0.35 12.43
C ASP A 79 -9.95 -1.13 11.35
N LYS A 80 -9.33 -2.24 11.71
CA LYS A 80 -8.49 -3.00 10.76
C LYS A 80 -9.25 -3.50 9.54
N LYS A 81 -10.54 -3.75 9.68
CA LYS A 81 -11.37 -4.21 8.56
C LYS A 81 -11.51 -3.18 7.44
N TYR A 82 -11.18 -1.91 7.70
CA TYR A 82 -11.26 -0.84 6.70
C TYR A 82 -9.95 -0.60 5.96
N PHE A 83 -8.92 -1.38 6.25
CA PHE A 83 -7.60 -1.25 5.62
C PHE A 83 -7.16 -2.57 5.03
N THR A 84 -6.41 -2.52 3.93
CA THR A 84 -5.72 -3.72 3.46
C THR A 84 -4.72 -4.16 4.52
N LYS A 85 -4.57 -5.47 4.67
CA LYS A 85 -3.76 -6.03 5.76
C LYS A 85 -2.29 -6.07 5.38
N LEU A 86 -1.45 -5.38 6.12
CA LEU A 86 0.00 -5.49 5.94
C LEU A 86 0.45 -6.88 6.38
N LEU A 87 1.00 -7.66 5.45
CA LEU A 87 1.43 -9.03 5.70
C LEU A 87 2.91 -9.13 6.00
N ALA A 88 3.71 -8.32 5.32
CA ALA A 88 5.16 -8.31 5.48
C ALA A 88 5.70 -6.97 4.98
N CYS A 89 6.88 -6.62 5.44
CA CYS A 89 7.55 -5.39 5.00
C CYS A 89 9.05 -5.51 5.23
N SER A 90 9.79 -4.64 4.57
CA SER A 90 11.22 -4.51 4.81
C SER A 90 11.47 -3.80 6.14
N ASP A 91 12.70 -3.89 6.61
CA ASP A 91 13.15 -3.05 7.71
C ASP A 91 13.19 -1.59 7.22
N ILE A 92 12.88 -0.67 8.13
CA ILE A 92 12.94 0.74 7.81
C ILE A 92 14.37 1.22 8.02
N VAL A 93 14.96 1.69 6.93
CA VAL A 93 16.34 2.19 6.92
C VAL A 93 16.35 3.61 6.39
N SER A 94 17.43 4.34 6.67
CA SER A 94 17.56 5.73 6.20
C SER A 94 17.73 5.80 4.69
N GLU A 95 18.33 4.79 4.09
CA GLU A 95 18.51 4.70 2.64
C GLU A 95 18.37 3.25 2.21
N GLY A 96 17.91 3.04 1.00
CA GLY A 96 17.79 1.72 0.42
C GLY A 96 16.39 1.39 -0.03
N ILE A 97 16.21 0.16 -0.45
CA ILE A 97 14.91 -0.30 -0.95
C ILE A 97 14.01 -0.66 0.21
N GLN A 98 12.83 -0.06 0.22
CA GLN A 98 11.78 -0.37 1.20
C GLN A 98 10.57 -0.90 0.47
N TRP A 99 9.89 -1.86 1.08
CA TRP A 99 8.72 -2.48 0.47
C TRP A 99 7.69 -2.91 1.52
N THR A 100 6.45 -3.00 1.06
CA THR A 100 5.31 -3.49 1.84
C THR A 100 4.56 -4.52 1.02
N MET A 101 3.98 -5.51 1.68
CA MET A 101 3.26 -6.60 1.03
C MET A 101 1.87 -6.75 1.65
N PHE A 102 0.88 -6.88 0.78
CA PHE A 102 -0.53 -7.02 1.15
C PHE A 102 -1.14 -8.18 0.35
N PRO A 103 -2.29 -8.71 0.77
CA PRO A 103 -3.04 -9.61 -0.11
C PRO A 103 -3.46 -8.88 -1.37
N TRP A 104 -3.58 -9.61 -2.47
CA TRP A 104 -4.16 -9.07 -3.68
C TRP A 104 -5.68 -9.05 -3.52
N TYR A 105 -6.27 -7.87 -3.49
CA TYR A 105 -7.72 -7.71 -3.45
C TYR A 105 -8.24 -7.49 -4.86
N ASN A 106 -9.31 -8.20 -5.23
CA ASN A 106 -9.94 -8.00 -6.53
C ASN A 106 -10.89 -6.81 -6.42
N LEU A 107 -10.33 -5.61 -6.52
CA LEU A 107 -11.06 -4.37 -6.35
C LEU A 107 -11.65 -3.90 -7.66
N ARG A 108 -12.87 -3.39 -7.60
CA ARG A 108 -13.57 -2.87 -8.78
C ARG A 108 -14.05 -1.46 -8.50
N PRO A 109 -13.84 -0.53 -9.46
CA PRO A 109 -14.41 0.79 -9.33
C PRO A 109 -15.92 0.74 -9.25
N THR A 110 -16.51 1.60 -8.41
CA THR A 110 -17.95 1.72 -8.28
C THR A 110 -18.36 3.17 -8.43
N SER A 111 -19.66 3.39 -8.64
CA SER A 111 -20.18 4.75 -8.82
C SER A 111 -20.20 5.51 -7.50
N CYS A 112 -19.92 6.79 -7.55
CA CYS A 112 -20.05 7.68 -6.39
C CYS A 112 -21.48 8.21 -6.18
N ASP A 113 -22.42 7.78 -7.03
CA ASP A 113 -23.82 8.27 -6.95
C ASP A 113 -24.71 7.45 -6.03
N SER A 114 -24.19 6.41 -5.42
CA SER A 114 -25.00 5.53 -4.60
C SER A 114 -25.10 6.03 -3.15
N LYS A 115 -26.15 5.59 -2.46
CA LYS A 115 -26.30 5.90 -1.03
C LYS A 115 -25.17 5.28 -0.21
N ILE A 116 -24.69 4.13 -0.62
CA ILE A 116 -23.62 3.44 0.09
C ILE A 116 -22.32 4.24 -0.01
N PHE A 117 -22.08 4.94 -1.12
CA PHE A 117 -20.92 5.81 -1.24
C PHE A 117 -20.93 6.89 -0.15
N ALA A 118 -22.06 7.55 0.06
CA ALA A 118 -22.14 8.63 1.05
C ALA A 118 -21.79 8.14 2.45
N VAL A 119 -22.28 6.96 2.82
CA VAL A 119 -21.98 6.36 4.11
C VAL A 119 -20.50 5.98 4.21
N CYS A 120 -19.98 5.33 3.19
CA CYS A 120 -18.56 4.91 3.16
C CYS A 120 -17.63 6.13 3.17
N TYR A 121 -17.98 7.17 2.43
CA TYR A 121 -17.18 8.38 2.37
C TYR A 121 -17.02 9.03 3.75
N LYS A 122 -18.12 9.12 4.51
CA LYS A 122 -18.08 9.64 5.88
C LYS A 122 -17.18 8.77 6.78
N GLN A 123 -17.22 7.46 6.61
CA GLN A 123 -16.37 6.55 7.37
C GLN A 123 -14.89 6.78 7.01
N VAL A 124 -14.57 6.97 5.72
CA VAL A 124 -13.20 7.22 5.28
C VAL A 124 -12.70 8.54 5.85
N ILE A 125 -13.50 9.60 5.82
CA ILE A 125 -13.13 10.89 6.41
C ILE A 125 -12.80 10.71 7.90
N SER A 126 -13.64 10.01 8.62
CA SER A 126 -13.41 9.76 10.05
C SER A 126 -12.14 8.98 10.33
N LEU A 127 -11.86 7.96 9.51
CA LEU A 127 -10.64 7.16 9.64
C LEU A 127 -9.40 8.01 9.31
N CYS A 128 -9.47 8.81 8.25
CA CYS A 128 -8.37 9.68 7.86
C CYS A 128 -8.04 10.70 8.96
N GLU A 129 -9.06 11.28 9.58
CA GLU A 129 -8.87 12.20 10.69
C GLU A 129 -8.24 11.49 11.89
N ARG A 130 -8.73 10.30 12.20
CA ARG A 130 -8.25 9.55 13.37
C ARG A 130 -6.78 9.16 13.25
N TYR A 131 -6.35 8.78 12.08
CA TYR A 131 -4.99 8.28 11.84
C TYR A 131 -4.09 9.29 11.13
N GLN A 132 -4.58 10.51 10.90
CA GLN A 132 -3.84 11.59 10.23
C GLN A 132 -3.34 11.16 8.85
N ILE A 133 -4.24 10.59 8.08
CA ILE A 133 -4.01 10.22 6.69
C ILE A 133 -4.56 11.33 5.82
N TYR A 134 -3.75 11.85 4.88
CA TYR A 134 -4.13 13.01 4.09
C TYR A 134 -4.51 12.61 2.67
N ASP A 135 -5.52 13.27 2.14
CA ASP A 135 -5.95 13.21 0.74
C ASP A 135 -6.52 11.87 0.27
N VAL A 136 -6.55 10.85 1.12
CA VAL A 136 -7.08 9.54 0.75
C VAL A 136 -8.58 9.63 0.48
N GLU A 137 -9.31 10.43 1.27
CA GLU A 137 -10.75 10.58 1.11
C GLU A 137 -11.14 11.09 -0.28
N TYR A 138 -10.27 11.85 -0.94
CA TYR A 138 -10.53 12.39 -2.26
C TYR A 138 -10.15 11.43 -3.40
N ALA A 139 -9.57 10.30 -3.06
CA ALA A 139 -9.02 9.35 -4.04
C ALA A 139 -9.85 8.07 -4.10
N PHE A 140 -11.17 8.24 -4.28
CA PHE A 140 -12.07 7.10 -4.46
C PHE A 140 -11.74 6.36 -5.74
N ASN A 141 -11.78 5.03 -5.68
CA ASN A 141 -11.41 4.12 -6.76
C ASN A 141 -9.93 4.17 -7.14
N THR A 142 -9.08 4.76 -6.30
CA THR A 142 -7.62 4.66 -6.42
C THR A 142 -6.97 4.32 -5.09
N ASN A 143 -7.21 5.11 -4.04
CA ASN A 143 -6.62 4.86 -2.72
C ASN A 143 -7.59 4.24 -1.73
N TRP A 144 -8.88 4.29 -2.03
CA TRP A 144 -9.87 3.52 -1.29
C TRP A 144 -11.00 3.11 -2.22
N TYR A 145 -11.67 2.01 -1.85
CA TYR A 145 -12.73 1.40 -2.65
C TYR A 145 -13.89 1.02 -1.76
N ILE A 146 -15.05 0.82 -2.34
CA ILE A 146 -16.14 0.12 -1.66
C ILE A 146 -15.97 -1.36 -1.97
N HIS A 147 -15.74 -2.15 -0.94
CA HIS A 147 -15.46 -3.58 -1.06
C HIS A 147 -16.31 -4.31 -0.03
N ASN A 148 -17.14 -5.25 -0.49
CA ASN A 148 -18.06 -5.99 0.38
C ASN A 148 -18.95 -5.06 1.21
N GLY A 149 -19.45 -4.00 0.60
CA GLY A 149 -20.40 -3.08 1.23
C GLY A 149 -19.81 -2.09 2.22
N ARG A 150 -18.48 -2.00 2.31
CA ARG A 150 -17.83 -1.06 3.24
C ARG A 150 -16.56 -0.50 2.62
N PRO A 151 -16.02 0.59 3.14
CA PRO A 151 -14.78 1.14 2.58
C PRO A 151 -13.59 0.24 2.86
N LEU A 152 -12.68 0.20 1.90
CA LEU A 152 -11.38 -0.45 2.06
C LEU A 152 -10.31 0.52 1.59
N ILE A 153 -9.46 0.96 2.51
CA ILE A 153 -8.34 1.86 2.20
C ILE A 153 -7.16 1.00 1.79
N VAL A 154 -6.67 1.24 0.57
CA VAL A 154 -5.60 0.42 -0.01
C VAL A 154 -4.27 1.16 -0.09
N ASP A 155 -4.28 2.47 0.07
CA ASP A 155 -3.06 3.25 0.08
C ASP A 155 -3.18 4.35 1.14
N CYS A 156 -2.38 4.23 2.17
CA CYS A 156 -2.33 5.20 3.26
C CYS A 156 -0.90 5.70 3.50
N GLY A 157 -0.05 5.62 2.49
CA GLY A 157 1.34 6.03 2.61
C GLY A 157 1.57 7.54 2.60
N ILE A 158 0.53 8.33 2.47
CA ILE A 158 0.60 9.79 2.45
C ILE A 158 0.07 10.32 3.78
N GLY A 159 0.80 11.24 4.37
CA GLY A 159 0.40 11.85 5.63
C GLY A 159 1.09 11.24 6.83
N GLY A 160 0.36 11.13 7.92
CA GLY A 160 0.92 10.52 9.12
C GLY A 160 1.98 11.38 9.78
N GLN A 161 3.18 10.86 9.87
CA GLN A 161 4.26 11.51 10.59
C GLN A 161 5.15 12.36 9.71
N SER A 162 4.66 12.83 8.61
CA SER A 162 5.48 13.57 7.66
C SER A 162 6.06 14.86 8.19
N GLU A 163 5.56 15.35 9.28
CA GLU A 163 6.14 16.53 9.94
C GLU A 163 7.35 16.22 10.75
#